data_0e6877e5807600fbc545f6f3a2689711
#
_entry.id   0e6877e5807600fbc545f6f3a2689711
#
_cell.length_a   1.000
_cell.length_b   1.000
_cell.length_c   1.000
_cell.angle_alpha   90.00
_cell.angle_beta   90.00
_cell.angle_gamma   90.00
#
_symmetry.space_group_name_H-M   'P 1'
#
loop_
_entity.id
_entity.type
_entity.pdbx_description
1 polymer ?
#
loop_
_entity_poly.entity_id
_entity_poly.type
_entity_poly.pdbx_seq_one_letter_code
_entity_poly.pdbx_strand_id
1 'polypeptide(L)'
;MEVINSLFRYVGYVVVSVLLGWLSTLGGIERDFLFNLRNSVIPVLLTLLVLFSTISNLLIKEVSLYNKGKEIDITPVINSFKRNTIIEIIIISVLFLTFIVTGVFCRVQVECVEYCFRVFSNSLTAFAFIYFLIVIYDSQSALYTMLKENNKR
;
A
#
# COMPACT_ATOMS: atom_id res chain seq x y z
N MET A 1 2.26 -24.71 -2.16
CA MET A 1 1.11 -24.20 -2.90
C MET A 1 0.74 -22.77 -2.49
N GLU A 2 0.77 -22.40 -1.22
CA GLU A 2 0.48 -21.04 -0.72
C GLU A 2 1.46 -19.96 -1.24
N VAL A 3 2.75 -20.25 -1.28
CA VAL A 3 3.79 -19.32 -1.76
C VAL A 3 3.59 -18.96 -3.24
N ILE A 4 3.19 -19.93 -4.06
CA ILE A 4 2.93 -19.73 -5.49
C ILE A 4 1.69 -18.84 -5.69
N ASN A 5 0.62 -19.07 -4.91
CA ASN A 5 -0.58 -18.24 -4.97
C ASN A 5 -0.32 -16.80 -4.52
N SER A 6 0.51 -16.60 -3.49
CA SER A 6 0.88 -15.26 -3.06
C SER A 6 1.72 -14.52 -4.11
N LEU A 7 2.66 -15.21 -4.75
CA LEU A 7 3.47 -14.64 -5.83
C LEU A 7 2.59 -14.20 -7.01
N PHE A 8 1.65 -15.03 -7.46
CA PHE A 8 0.71 -14.69 -8.52
C PHE A 8 -0.14 -13.45 -8.19
N ARG A 9 -0.57 -13.31 -6.94
CA ARG A 9 -1.32 -12.12 -6.48
C ARG A 9 -0.45 -10.87 -6.59
N TYR A 10 0.80 -10.88 -6.12
CA TYR A 10 1.70 -9.72 -6.22
C TYR A 10 2.05 -9.36 -7.67
N VAL A 11 2.30 -10.35 -8.52
CA VAL A 11 2.52 -10.11 -9.97
C VAL A 11 1.28 -9.48 -10.59
N GLY A 12 0.08 -9.96 -10.26
CA GLY A 12 -1.17 -9.35 -10.71
C GLY A 12 -1.30 -7.87 -10.32
N TYR A 13 -0.96 -7.53 -9.07
CA TYR A 13 -1.01 -6.13 -8.60
C TYR A 13 -0.02 -5.24 -9.36
N VAL A 14 1.20 -5.73 -9.60
CA VAL A 14 2.20 -4.98 -10.40
C VAL A 14 1.70 -4.76 -11.82
N VAL A 15 1.17 -5.79 -12.48
CA VAL A 15 0.64 -5.68 -13.85
C VAL A 15 -0.50 -4.67 -13.91
N VAL A 16 -1.47 -4.75 -13.01
CA VAL A 16 -2.59 -3.79 -12.96
C VAL A 16 -2.09 -2.37 -12.71
N SER A 17 -1.12 -2.19 -11.81
CA SER A 17 -0.54 -0.87 -11.50
C SER A 17 0.19 -0.27 -12.70
N VAL A 18 0.93 -1.08 -13.45
CA VAL A 18 1.62 -0.64 -14.68
C VAL A 18 0.61 -0.26 -15.76
N LEU A 19 -0.45 -1.05 -15.94
CA LEU A 19 -1.52 -0.73 -16.90
C LEU A 19 -2.22 0.58 -16.54
N LEU A 20 -2.57 0.78 -15.26
CA LEU A 20 -3.20 2.02 -14.80
C LEU A 20 -2.28 3.22 -14.96
N GLY A 21 -1.00 3.08 -14.64
CA GLY A 21 -0.01 4.13 -14.82
C GLY A 21 0.16 4.52 -16.30
N TRP A 22 0.23 3.52 -17.18
CA TRP A 22 0.31 3.75 -18.62
C TRP A 22 -0.95 4.40 -19.19
N LEU A 23 -2.13 3.88 -18.84
CA LEU A 23 -3.41 4.45 -19.28
C LEU A 23 -3.59 5.90 -18.83
N SER A 24 -3.16 6.23 -17.61
CA SER A 24 -3.21 7.60 -17.07
C SER A 24 -2.37 8.57 -17.93
N THR A 25 -1.24 8.12 -18.46
CA THR A 25 -0.33 8.98 -19.25
C THR A 25 -0.77 9.19 -20.69
N LEU A 26 -1.66 8.37 -21.26
CA LEU A 26 -2.10 8.45 -22.67
C LEU A 26 -2.84 9.77 -22.98
N GLY A 27 -3.46 10.39 -21.98
CA GLY A 27 -4.20 11.66 -22.14
C GLY A 27 -3.35 12.91 -22.24
N GLY A 28 -2.02 12.81 -22.15
CA GLY A 28 -1.11 13.95 -22.02
C GLY A 28 -1.07 14.53 -20.60
N ILE A 29 -0.20 15.52 -20.37
CA ILE A 29 0.06 16.07 -19.02
C ILE A 29 -1.20 16.66 -18.38
N GLU A 30 -1.99 17.40 -19.15
CA GLU A 30 -3.18 18.10 -18.64
C GLU A 30 -4.29 17.13 -18.19
N ARG A 31 -4.36 15.93 -18.77
CA ARG A 31 -5.36 14.90 -18.50
C ARG A 31 -4.83 13.74 -17.66
N ASP A 32 -3.56 13.79 -17.28
CA ASP A 32 -2.95 12.75 -16.46
C ASP A 32 -3.42 12.90 -15.01
N PHE A 33 -4.46 12.13 -14.70
CA PHE A 33 -5.09 12.14 -13.39
C PHE A 33 -4.12 11.79 -12.26
N LEU A 34 -3.31 10.76 -12.41
CA LEU A 34 -2.38 10.32 -11.37
C LEU A 34 -1.22 11.31 -11.18
N PHE A 35 -0.75 11.93 -12.28
CA PHE A 35 0.26 12.97 -12.20
C PHE A 35 -0.25 14.22 -11.48
N ASN A 36 -1.48 14.64 -11.76
CA ASN A 36 -2.11 15.79 -11.11
C ASN A 36 -2.42 15.51 -9.64
N LEU A 37 -2.73 14.24 -9.30
CA LEU A 37 -3.00 13.82 -7.93
C LEU A 37 -1.75 13.78 -7.04
N ARG A 38 -0.55 13.77 -7.61
CA ARG A 38 0.73 13.53 -6.88
C ARG A 38 0.92 14.41 -5.65
N ASN A 39 0.47 15.67 -5.70
CA ASN A 39 0.60 16.60 -4.58
C ASN A 39 -0.23 16.19 -3.37
N SER A 40 -1.32 15.45 -3.60
CA SER A 40 -2.23 14.97 -2.56
C SER A 40 -1.97 13.54 -2.14
N VAL A 41 -1.25 12.76 -2.95
CA VAL A 41 -1.02 11.31 -2.73
C VAL A 41 -0.26 11.07 -1.43
N ILE A 42 0.86 11.75 -1.23
CA ILE A 42 1.69 11.54 -0.03
C ILE A 42 0.95 11.88 1.25
N PRO A 43 0.28 13.05 1.39
CA PRO A 43 -0.56 13.32 2.55
C PRO A 43 -1.66 12.27 2.79
N VAL A 44 -2.31 11.80 1.73
CA VAL A 44 -3.34 10.74 1.83
C VAL A 44 -2.75 9.43 2.31
N LEU A 45 -1.63 8.99 1.75
CA LEU A 45 -0.97 7.75 2.16
C LEU A 45 -0.44 7.83 3.61
N LEU A 46 0.09 8.98 4.02
CA LEU A 46 0.49 9.20 5.43
C LEU A 46 -0.73 9.14 6.37
N THR A 47 -1.84 9.71 5.98
CA THR A 47 -3.09 9.63 6.77
C THR A 47 -3.57 8.18 6.89
N LEU A 48 -3.53 7.41 5.80
CA LEU A 48 -3.87 5.99 5.80
C LEU A 48 -2.91 5.18 6.67
N LEU A 49 -1.61 5.47 6.62
CA LEU A 49 -0.61 4.83 7.48
C LEU A 49 -0.89 5.08 8.97
N VAL A 50 -1.21 6.32 9.36
CA VAL A 50 -1.54 6.67 10.74
C VAL A 50 -2.82 5.95 11.18
N LEU A 51 -3.86 5.95 10.34
CA LEU A 51 -5.09 5.23 10.60
C LEU A 51 -4.85 3.73 10.77
N PHE A 52 -4.12 3.11 9.86
CA PHE A 52 -3.78 1.69 9.92
C PHE A 52 -2.98 1.36 11.20
N SER A 53 -1.96 2.16 11.52
CA SER A 53 -1.16 1.99 12.73
C SER A 53 -2.01 2.11 14.00
N THR A 54 -2.92 3.08 14.05
CA THR A 54 -3.82 3.29 15.19
C THR A 54 -4.76 2.10 15.38
N ILE A 55 -5.41 1.65 14.29
CA ILE A 55 -6.30 0.49 14.32
C ILE A 55 -5.52 -0.76 14.75
N SER A 56 -4.35 -1.00 14.18
CA SER A 56 -3.51 -2.15 14.51
C SER A 56 -3.11 -2.17 15.98
N ASN A 57 -2.75 -1.02 16.55
CA ASN A 57 -2.42 -0.90 17.98
C ASN A 57 -3.62 -1.17 18.88
N LEU A 58 -4.80 -0.66 18.52
CA LEU A 58 -6.04 -0.94 19.27
C LEU A 58 -6.37 -2.44 19.24
N LEU A 59 -6.23 -3.08 18.06
CA LEU A 59 -6.47 -4.50 17.89
C LEU A 59 -5.52 -5.37 18.71
N ILE A 60 -4.23 -5.06 18.67
CA ILE A 60 -3.22 -5.76 19.47
C ILE A 60 -3.56 -5.65 20.96
N LYS A 61 -3.99 -4.46 21.40
CA LYS A 61 -4.39 -4.23 22.79
C LYS A 61 -5.62 -5.07 23.17
N GLU A 62 -6.67 -5.06 22.36
CA GLU A 62 -7.89 -5.84 22.58
C GLU A 62 -7.60 -7.34 22.60
N VAL A 63 -6.85 -7.85 21.63
CA VAL A 63 -6.45 -9.25 21.57
C VAL A 63 -5.58 -9.63 22.78
N SER A 64 -4.68 -8.76 23.23
CA SER A 64 -3.85 -8.98 24.40
C SER A 64 -4.68 -9.03 25.69
N LEU A 65 -5.68 -8.14 25.83
CA LEU A 65 -6.60 -8.16 26.99
C LEU A 65 -7.44 -9.42 27.01
N TYR A 66 -7.91 -9.85 25.85
CA TYR A 66 -8.72 -11.06 25.69
C TYR A 66 -7.91 -12.34 25.98
N ASN A 67 -6.62 -12.32 25.69
CA ASN A 67 -5.72 -13.46 25.89
C ASN A 67 -5.27 -13.64 27.35
N LYS A 68 -5.63 -12.73 28.27
CA LYS A 68 -5.36 -12.89 29.68
C LYS A 68 -6.10 -14.12 30.24
N GLY A 69 -5.39 -15.26 30.24
CA GLY A 69 -5.91 -16.55 30.72
C GLY A 69 -6.04 -17.65 29.65
N LYS A 70 -5.68 -17.37 28.40
CA LYS A 70 -5.64 -18.36 27.30
C LYS A 70 -4.24 -18.33 26.69
N GLU A 71 -3.55 -19.46 26.62
CA GLU A 71 -2.21 -19.59 26.00
C GLU A 71 -2.29 -19.50 24.45
N ILE A 72 -2.83 -18.40 23.92
CA ILE A 72 -2.84 -18.17 22.47
C ILE A 72 -1.61 -17.31 22.12
N ASP A 73 -0.72 -17.82 21.28
CA ASP A 73 0.43 -17.05 20.79
C ASP A 73 -0.03 -15.98 19.79
N ILE A 74 0.02 -14.71 20.21
CA ILE A 74 -0.33 -13.54 19.38
C ILE A 74 0.89 -12.95 18.64
N THR A 75 2.09 -13.48 18.90
CA THR A 75 3.36 -12.98 18.30
C THR A 75 3.33 -12.95 16.77
N PRO A 76 2.80 -13.96 16.05
CA PRO A 76 2.74 -13.92 14.59
C PRO A 76 1.91 -12.74 14.05
N VAL A 77 0.80 -12.42 14.74
CA VAL A 77 -0.09 -11.31 14.35
C VAL A 77 0.63 -9.98 14.53
N ILE A 78 1.27 -9.76 15.68
CA ILE A 78 2.05 -8.54 15.96
C ILE A 78 3.16 -8.37 14.93
N ASN A 79 3.90 -9.44 14.63
CA ASN A 79 4.98 -9.40 13.65
C ASN A 79 4.47 -9.09 12.24
N SER A 80 3.29 -9.58 11.87
CA SER A 80 2.66 -9.28 10.58
C SER A 80 2.30 -7.79 10.47
N PHE A 81 1.66 -7.21 11.48
CA PHE A 81 1.35 -5.78 11.51
C PHE A 81 2.61 -4.91 11.43
N LYS A 82 3.64 -5.23 12.24
CA LYS A 82 4.92 -4.52 12.21
C LYS A 82 5.57 -4.56 10.83
N ARG A 83 5.58 -5.73 10.20
CA ARG A 83 6.14 -5.89 8.84
C ARG A 83 5.37 -5.06 7.82
N ASN A 84 4.04 -5.09 7.85
CA ASN A 84 3.21 -4.31 6.93
C ASN A 84 3.45 -2.82 7.09
N THR A 85 3.50 -2.30 8.32
CA THR A 85 3.82 -0.89 8.60
C THR A 85 5.18 -0.48 8.04
N ILE A 86 6.21 -1.33 8.19
CA ILE A 86 7.54 -1.05 7.63
C ILE A 86 7.49 -0.98 6.10
N ILE A 87 6.79 -1.92 5.44
CA ILE A 87 6.65 -1.93 3.99
C ILE A 87 5.90 -0.67 3.51
N GLU A 88 4.84 -0.24 4.19
CA GLU A 88 4.10 0.98 3.88
C GLU A 88 5.00 2.23 3.96
N ILE A 89 5.82 2.35 5.00
CA ILE A 89 6.80 3.43 5.14
C ILE A 89 7.80 3.42 3.99
N ILE A 90 8.31 2.25 3.61
CA ILE A 90 9.23 2.11 2.47
C ILE A 90 8.57 2.55 1.17
N ILE A 91 7.33 2.13 0.90
CA ILE A 91 6.57 2.51 -0.30
C ILE A 91 6.40 4.03 -0.36
N ILE A 92 5.98 4.68 0.72
CA ILE A 92 5.82 6.14 0.78
C ILE A 92 7.17 6.84 0.52
N SER A 93 8.25 6.35 1.12
CA SER A 93 9.59 6.92 0.97
C SER A 93 10.09 6.82 -0.48
N VAL A 94 9.90 5.66 -1.13
CA VAL A 94 10.26 5.44 -2.53
C VAL A 94 9.42 6.33 -3.44
N LEU A 95 8.13 6.47 -3.17
CA LEU A 95 7.21 7.30 -3.93
C LEU A 95 7.61 8.80 -3.82
N PHE A 96 7.97 9.25 -2.64
CA PHE A 96 8.47 10.61 -2.40
C PHE A 96 9.76 10.89 -3.20
N LEU A 97 10.74 9.98 -3.14
CA LEU A 97 11.96 10.09 -3.94
C LEU A 97 11.67 10.11 -5.44
N THR A 98 10.75 9.24 -5.90
CA THR A 98 10.34 9.19 -7.31
C THR A 98 9.72 10.51 -7.76
N PHE A 99 8.92 11.18 -6.93
CA PHE A 99 8.34 12.48 -7.25
C PHE A 99 9.40 13.58 -7.37
N ILE A 100 10.42 13.57 -6.50
CA ILE A 100 11.55 14.51 -6.60
C ILE A 100 12.30 14.28 -7.90
N VAL A 101 12.65 13.03 -8.20
CA VAL A 101 13.38 12.66 -9.41
C VAL A 101 12.59 13.05 -10.66
N THR A 102 11.31 12.70 -10.73
CA THR A 102 10.44 13.07 -11.85
C THR A 102 10.37 14.59 -12.03
N GLY A 103 10.26 15.35 -10.93
CA GLY A 103 10.26 16.81 -10.97
C GLY A 103 11.56 17.43 -11.50
N VAL A 104 12.70 16.77 -11.30
CA VAL A 104 13.98 17.19 -11.86
C VAL A 104 14.06 16.85 -13.35
N PHE A 105 13.70 15.63 -13.73
CA PHE A 105 13.80 15.16 -15.13
C PHE A 105 12.78 15.83 -16.06
N CYS A 106 11.60 16.20 -15.60
CA CYS A 106 10.66 17.01 -16.39
C CYS A 106 11.20 18.39 -16.82
N ARG A 107 12.29 18.86 -16.19
CA ARG A 107 12.96 20.11 -16.59
C ARG A 107 13.99 19.92 -17.72
N VAL A 108 14.39 18.68 -18.03
CA VAL A 108 15.49 18.38 -18.96
C VAL A 108 15.02 18.30 -20.42
N GLN A 109 13.77 18.56 -20.74
CA GLN A 109 13.18 18.67 -22.09
C GLN A 109 13.46 17.49 -23.06
N VAL A 110 13.71 16.28 -22.55
CA VAL A 110 13.82 15.07 -23.38
C VAL A 110 12.49 14.33 -23.31
N GLU A 111 11.61 14.56 -24.29
CA GLU A 111 10.22 14.03 -24.30
C GLU A 111 10.09 12.54 -23.98
N CYS A 112 10.99 11.72 -24.53
CA CYS A 112 10.97 10.27 -24.30
C CYS A 112 11.28 9.92 -22.84
N VAL A 113 12.24 10.60 -22.20
CA VAL A 113 12.64 10.38 -20.83
C VAL A 113 11.54 10.83 -19.88
N GLU A 114 10.95 12.00 -20.14
CA GLU A 114 9.82 12.52 -19.38
C GLU A 114 8.63 11.54 -19.37
N TYR A 115 8.26 11.04 -20.56
CA TYR A 115 7.17 10.07 -20.70
C TYR A 115 7.42 8.80 -19.88
N CYS A 116 8.60 8.20 -19.99
CA CYS A 116 8.96 7.01 -19.21
C CYS A 116 8.90 7.24 -17.70
N PHE A 117 9.43 8.36 -17.23
CA PHE A 117 9.37 8.70 -15.80
C PHE A 117 7.95 8.96 -15.31
N ARG A 118 7.09 9.57 -16.13
CA ARG A 118 5.68 9.75 -15.79
C ARG A 118 4.95 8.40 -15.69
N VAL A 119 5.11 7.51 -16.66
CA VAL A 119 4.53 6.17 -16.61
C VAL A 119 5.00 5.43 -15.35
N PHE A 120 6.29 5.47 -15.06
CA PHE A 120 6.84 4.84 -13.86
C PHE A 120 6.27 5.43 -12.57
N SER A 121 6.25 6.75 -12.44
CA SER A 121 5.71 7.47 -11.27
C SER A 121 4.23 7.16 -11.05
N ASN A 122 3.43 7.17 -12.12
CA ASN A 122 2.00 6.85 -12.07
C ASN A 122 1.76 5.38 -11.70
N SER A 123 2.56 4.47 -12.26
CA SER A 123 2.49 3.03 -11.93
C SER A 123 2.81 2.79 -10.47
N LEU A 124 3.83 3.46 -9.94
CA LEU A 124 4.21 3.35 -8.53
C LEU A 124 3.12 3.93 -7.61
N THR A 125 2.50 5.04 -8.02
CA THR A 125 1.36 5.64 -7.30
C THR A 125 0.17 4.68 -7.24
N ALA A 126 -0.20 4.10 -8.39
CA ALA A 126 -1.27 3.12 -8.46
C ALA A 126 -0.96 1.87 -7.59
N PHE A 127 0.29 1.39 -7.64
CA PHE A 127 0.75 0.27 -6.81
C PHE A 127 0.63 0.59 -5.31
N ALA A 128 1.04 1.79 -4.89
CA ALA A 128 0.94 2.20 -3.51
C ALA A 128 -0.52 2.16 -3.02
N PHE A 129 -1.46 2.74 -3.76
CA PHE A 129 -2.88 2.69 -3.41
C PHE A 129 -3.43 1.27 -3.32
N ILE A 130 -3.15 0.43 -4.33
CA ILE A 130 -3.60 -0.97 -4.34
C ILE A 130 -3.04 -1.71 -3.13
N TYR A 131 -1.75 -1.54 -2.84
CA TYR A 131 -1.10 -2.19 -1.70
C TYR A 131 -1.76 -1.79 -0.37
N PHE A 132 -1.98 -0.49 -0.13
CA PHE A 132 -2.63 0.00 1.08
C PHE A 132 -4.06 -0.56 1.24
N LEU A 133 -4.84 -0.59 0.17
CA LEU A 133 -6.19 -1.18 0.21
C LEU A 133 -6.18 -2.66 0.58
N ILE A 134 -5.20 -3.40 0.06
CA ILE A 134 -5.05 -4.83 0.35
C ILE A 134 -4.66 -5.04 1.81
N VAL A 135 -3.71 -4.28 2.34
CA VAL A 135 -3.27 -4.38 3.74
C VAL A 135 -4.44 -4.08 4.69
N ILE A 136 -5.25 -3.06 4.38
CA ILE A 136 -6.45 -2.73 5.16
C ILE A 136 -7.45 -3.89 5.10
N TYR A 137 -7.73 -4.42 3.90
CA TYR A 137 -8.65 -5.54 3.72
C TYR A 137 -8.20 -6.81 4.45
N ASP A 138 -6.93 -7.19 4.33
CA ASP A 138 -6.37 -8.37 4.99
C ASP A 138 -6.42 -8.21 6.52
N SER A 139 -6.15 -7.00 7.02
CA SER A 139 -6.24 -6.70 8.46
C SER A 139 -7.67 -6.81 8.98
N GLN A 140 -8.66 -6.30 8.25
CA GLN A 140 -10.07 -6.44 8.59
C GLN A 140 -10.53 -7.89 8.53
N SER A 141 -10.12 -8.63 7.50
CA SER A 141 -10.45 -10.06 7.35
C SER A 141 -9.91 -10.90 8.51
N ALA A 142 -8.68 -10.64 8.95
CA ALA A 142 -8.10 -11.30 10.11
C ALA A 142 -8.91 -11.04 11.38
N LEU A 143 -9.37 -9.80 11.58
CA LEU A 143 -10.25 -9.42 12.68
C LEU A 143 -11.57 -10.18 12.69
N TYR A 144 -12.27 -10.18 11.54
CA TYR A 144 -13.55 -10.88 11.43
C TYR A 144 -13.40 -12.37 11.73
N THR A 145 -12.29 -12.97 11.31
CA THR A 145 -12.00 -14.37 11.58
C THR A 145 -11.84 -14.62 13.09
N MET A 146 -11.06 -13.77 13.77
CA MET A 146 -10.87 -13.86 15.22
C MET A 146 -12.18 -13.69 16.00
N LEU A 147 -13.01 -12.70 15.62
CA LEU A 147 -14.30 -12.45 16.27
C LEU A 147 -15.28 -13.61 16.05
N LYS A 148 -15.28 -14.21 14.86
CA LYS A 148 -16.14 -15.33 14.52
C LYS A 148 -15.77 -16.59 15.31
N GLU A 149 -14.49 -16.86 15.49
CA GLU A 149 -14.03 -18.01 16.30
C GLU A 149 -14.38 -17.83 17.76
N ASN A 150 -14.34 -16.60 18.23
CA ASN A 150 -14.69 -16.28 19.60
C ASN A 150 -16.18 -16.46 19.92
N ASN A 151 -17.06 -16.13 18.97
CA ASN A 151 -18.52 -16.25 19.13
C ASN A 151 -19.02 -17.71 19.07
N LYS A 152 -18.16 -18.65 18.67
CA LYS A 152 -18.51 -20.10 18.62
C LYS A 152 -18.19 -20.86 19.92
N ARG A 153 -17.61 -20.19 20.89
CA ARG A 153 -17.27 -20.75 22.21
C ARG A 153 -18.14 -20.16 23.31
#